data_7e7281c32fe7e100ed08d1a43cb9513b
#
_entry.id   7e7281c32fe7e100ed08d1a43cb9513b
#
_cell.length_a   1.000
_cell.length_b   1.000
_cell.length_c   1.000
_cell.angle_alpha   90.00
_cell.angle_beta   90.00
_cell.angle_gamma   90.00
#
_symmetry.space_group_name_H-M   'P 1'
#
loop_
_entity.id
_entity.type
_entity.pdbx_description
1 polymer ?
#
loop_
_entity_poly.entity_id
_entity_poly.type
_entity_poly.pdbx_seq_one_letter_code
_entity_poly.pdbx_strand_id
1 'polypeptide(L)'
;MLKRFPARGLLLIALALALIAALCGCGRKDALSGEARVLVDGEPWTGEAAPGANGGARVYVTLDGAPLIDLPFAQAHTVDVLQPDGGENSIVLTGRSVYMDHANCDNQDCVDMGAVTLENLEARVLGGFIVCLPHRLTVEIEE
;
A
#
# COMPACT_ATOMS: atom_id res chain seq x y z
N MET A 1 -28.29 43.66 32.43
CA MET A 1 -29.20 43.93 31.28
C MET A 1 -28.83 43.02 30.12
N LEU A 2 -29.47 41.89 29.95
CA LEU A 2 -29.26 41.01 28.79
C LEU A 2 -30.09 41.56 27.64
N LYS A 3 -29.41 42.04 26.60
CA LYS A 3 -30.06 42.39 25.32
C LYS A 3 -30.57 41.13 24.64
N ARG A 4 -31.92 40.99 24.57
CA ARG A 4 -32.55 39.93 23.76
C ARG A 4 -32.25 40.17 22.29
N PHE A 5 -31.47 39.28 21.65
CA PHE A 5 -31.31 39.27 20.22
C PHE A 5 -32.63 38.82 19.55
N PRO A 6 -33.07 39.49 18.49
CA PRO A 6 -34.32 39.12 17.81
C PRO A 6 -34.16 37.74 17.15
N ALA A 7 -35.17 36.88 17.32
CA ALA A 7 -35.21 35.51 16.85
C ALA A 7 -34.86 35.33 15.36
N ARG A 8 -35.09 36.38 14.56
CA ARG A 8 -34.76 36.42 13.13
C ARG A 8 -33.24 36.46 12.87
N GLY A 9 -32.44 37.07 13.75
CA GLY A 9 -31.00 37.09 13.65
C GLY A 9 -30.38 35.72 13.96
N LEU A 10 -30.93 34.98 14.93
CA LEU A 10 -30.48 33.65 15.28
C LEU A 10 -30.72 32.65 14.17
N LEU A 11 -31.84 32.76 13.46
CA LEU A 11 -32.19 31.89 12.32
C LEU A 11 -31.24 32.10 11.13
N LEU A 12 -30.86 33.36 10.85
CA LEU A 12 -29.92 33.66 9.78
C LEU A 12 -28.49 33.19 10.08
N ILE A 13 -28.06 33.25 11.32
CA ILE A 13 -26.76 32.73 11.74
C ILE A 13 -26.72 31.20 11.66
N ALA A 14 -27.81 30.54 12.07
CA ALA A 14 -27.92 29.06 11.96
C ALA A 14 -27.92 28.60 10.48
N LEU A 15 -28.59 29.31 9.60
CA LEU A 15 -28.59 29.03 8.15
C LEU A 15 -27.21 29.26 7.52
N ALA A 16 -26.51 30.32 7.90
CA ALA A 16 -25.16 30.62 7.42
C ALA A 16 -24.16 29.55 7.88
N LEU A 17 -24.25 29.08 9.13
CA LEU A 17 -23.40 28.00 9.67
C LEU A 17 -23.69 26.65 8.98
N ALA A 18 -24.95 26.37 8.65
CA ALA A 18 -25.31 25.17 7.91
C ALA A 18 -24.79 25.21 6.46
N LEU A 19 -24.79 26.39 5.80
CA LEU A 19 -24.24 26.54 4.47
C LEU A 19 -22.71 26.40 4.45
N ILE A 20 -22.02 26.91 5.47
CA ILE A 20 -20.57 26.77 5.62
C ILE A 20 -20.22 25.29 5.86
N ALA A 21 -20.99 24.56 6.64
CA ALA A 21 -20.80 23.12 6.85
C ALA A 21 -21.03 22.30 5.56
N ALA A 22 -21.96 22.72 4.73
CA ALA A 22 -22.23 22.08 3.43
C ALA A 22 -21.15 22.39 2.38
N LEU A 23 -20.48 23.54 2.48
CA LEU A 23 -19.35 23.91 1.61
C LEU A 23 -18.01 23.38 2.13
N CYS A 24 -17.90 23.05 3.40
CA CYS A 24 -16.83 22.21 3.96
C CYS A 24 -17.14 20.73 3.78
N GLY A 25 -17.83 20.39 2.68
CA GLY A 25 -17.99 19.01 2.26
C GLY A 25 -16.63 18.36 2.25
N CYS A 26 -16.44 17.31 3.05
CA CYS A 26 -15.31 16.42 2.99
C CYS A 26 -14.93 16.20 1.53
N GLY A 27 -13.95 16.96 1.05
CA GLY A 27 -13.30 16.64 -0.20
C GLY A 27 -12.87 15.20 -0.05
N ARG A 28 -13.40 14.33 -0.89
CA ARG A 28 -12.82 13.04 -1.15
C ARG A 28 -11.32 13.27 -1.26
N LYS A 29 -10.56 12.59 -0.41
CA LYS A 29 -9.10 12.50 -0.52
C LYS A 29 -8.73 11.58 -1.71
N ASP A 30 -9.34 11.78 -2.83
CA ASP A 30 -9.19 10.97 -4.04
C ASP A 30 -8.36 11.72 -5.09
N ALA A 31 -7.47 12.60 -4.70
CA ALA A 31 -6.57 13.17 -5.67
C ALA A 31 -5.30 13.66 -4.97
N LEU A 32 -4.18 13.03 -5.32
CA LEU A 32 -2.83 13.56 -5.10
C LEU A 32 -2.34 13.56 -3.64
N SER A 33 -2.58 12.53 -2.88
CA SER A 33 -1.62 12.15 -1.86
C SER A 33 -0.46 11.47 -2.59
N GLY A 34 0.76 11.98 -2.45
CA GLY A 34 1.96 11.40 -3.06
C GLY A 34 2.35 10.06 -2.43
N GLU A 35 1.39 9.23 -2.07
CA GLU A 35 1.55 7.90 -1.51
C GLU A 35 1.32 6.85 -2.59
N ALA A 36 2.08 5.78 -2.55
CA ALA A 36 1.89 4.64 -3.44
C ALA A 36 0.52 3.99 -3.18
N ARG A 37 -0.14 3.58 -4.26
CA ARG A 37 -1.34 2.75 -4.18
C ARG A 37 -0.91 1.29 -4.20
N VAL A 38 -1.43 0.52 -3.26
CA VAL A 38 -1.18 -0.91 -3.16
C VAL A 38 -2.50 -1.65 -3.37
N LEU A 39 -2.48 -2.63 -4.27
CA LEU A 39 -3.60 -3.55 -4.48
C LEU A 39 -3.14 -4.96 -4.10
N VAL A 40 -4.02 -5.71 -3.46
CA VAL A 40 -3.83 -7.15 -3.20
C VAL A 40 -4.99 -7.87 -3.85
N ASP A 41 -4.69 -8.77 -4.78
CA ASP A 41 -5.67 -9.49 -5.60
C ASP A 41 -6.65 -8.55 -6.35
N GLY A 42 -6.15 -7.38 -6.75
CA GLY A 42 -6.89 -6.34 -7.45
C GLY A 42 -7.71 -5.40 -6.57
N GLU A 43 -7.77 -5.63 -5.26
CA GLU A 43 -8.49 -4.79 -4.30
C GLU A 43 -7.54 -3.86 -3.55
N PRO A 44 -7.94 -2.60 -3.25
CA PRO A 44 -7.11 -1.69 -2.50
C PRO A 44 -6.72 -2.25 -1.12
N TRP A 45 -5.42 -2.27 -0.83
CA TRP A 45 -4.91 -2.73 0.45
C TRP A 45 -5.22 -1.72 1.56
N THR A 46 -5.86 -2.18 2.63
CA THR A 46 -6.27 -1.33 3.76
C THR A 46 -5.29 -1.32 4.92
N GLY A 47 -4.17 -2.05 4.77
CA GLY A 47 -3.13 -2.12 5.83
C GLY A 47 -3.44 -3.11 6.95
N GLU A 48 -4.56 -3.82 6.90
CA GLU A 48 -4.81 -4.92 7.82
C GLU A 48 -4.03 -6.15 7.34
N ALA A 49 -2.97 -6.50 8.07
CA ALA A 49 -2.28 -7.76 7.84
C ALA A 49 -3.32 -8.89 7.86
N ALA A 50 -3.36 -9.68 6.80
CA ALA A 50 -4.19 -10.88 6.82
C ALA A 50 -3.87 -11.65 8.10
N PRO A 51 -4.88 -12.11 8.87
CA PRO A 51 -4.64 -12.87 10.09
C PRO A 51 -3.85 -14.13 9.72
N GLY A 52 -2.53 -13.96 9.71
CA GLY A 52 -1.58 -15.01 9.46
C GLY A 52 -1.53 -15.91 10.67
N ALA A 53 -1.58 -17.21 10.45
CA ALA A 53 -1.32 -18.19 11.46
C ALA A 53 -0.02 -17.78 12.21
N ASN A 54 -0.10 -17.70 13.51
CA ASN A 54 1.04 -17.48 14.39
C ASN A 54 2.13 -18.52 14.08
N GLY A 55 3.25 -18.08 13.51
CA GLY A 55 4.43 -18.89 13.26
C GLY A 55 4.50 -19.49 11.85
N GLY A 56 5.02 -18.74 10.93
CA GLY A 56 5.36 -19.18 9.57
C GLY A 56 6.03 -18.03 8.83
N ALA A 57 6.73 -18.36 7.73
CA ALA A 57 7.41 -17.36 6.92
C ALA A 57 6.45 -16.28 6.42
N ARG A 58 6.94 -15.04 6.38
CA ARG A 58 6.18 -13.86 5.96
C ARG A 58 6.86 -13.17 4.79
N VAL A 59 6.06 -12.46 4.01
CA VAL A 59 6.52 -11.61 2.92
C VAL A 59 6.25 -10.16 3.28
N TYR A 60 7.30 -9.39 3.32
CA TYR A 60 7.26 -7.95 3.52
C TYR A 60 7.55 -7.23 2.22
N VAL A 61 6.77 -6.20 1.91
CA VAL A 61 7.06 -5.28 0.82
C VAL A 61 7.27 -3.90 1.40
N THR A 62 8.40 -3.29 1.07
CA THR A 62 8.73 -1.92 1.49
C THR A 62 8.98 -1.03 0.30
N LEU A 63 8.67 0.25 0.43
CA LEU A 63 8.98 1.30 -0.52
C LEU A 63 9.74 2.42 0.19
N ASP A 64 10.92 2.78 -0.32
CA ASP A 64 11.83 3.73 0.36
C ASP A 64 12.10 3.35 1.84
N GLY A 65 12.05 2.06 2.16
CA GLY A 65 12.19 1.55 3.52
C GLY A 65 10.92 1.67 4.39
N ALA A 66 9.84 2.25 3.88
CA ALA A 66 8.56 2.29 4.56
C ALA A 66 7.76 1.00 4.28
N PRO A 67 7.18 0.35 5.30
CA PRO A 67 6.42 -0.88 5.12
C PRO A 67 5.11 -0.60 4.38
N LEU A 68 4.81 -1.38 3.35
CA LEU A 68 3.56 -1.36 2.59
C LEU A 68 2.70 -2.59 2.85
N ILE A 69 3.32 -3.77 2.88
CA ILE A 69 2.66 -5.09 2.92
C ILE A 69 3.35 -5.98 3.94
N ASP A 70 2.53 -6.77 4.63
CA ASP A 70 2.93 -7.89 5.48
C ASP A 70 1.91 -9.02 5.28
N LEU A 71 2.30 -10.05 4.51
CA LEU A 71 1.46 -11.18 4.15
C LEU A 71 2.09 -12.53 4.53
N PRO A 72 1.28 -13.55 4.87
CA PRO A 72 1.78 -14.90 5.06
C PRO A 72 2.35 -15.47 3.76
N PHE A 73 3.57 -15.99 3.80
CA PHE A 73 4.22 -16.61 2.64
C PHE A 73 3.43 -17.81 2.08
N ALA A 74 2.75 -18.57 2.96
CA ALA A 74 1.99 -19.76 2.60
C ALA A 74 0.66 -19.47 1.86
N GLN A 75 0.32 -18.20 1.65
CA GLN A 75 -0.89 -17.80 0.93
C GLN A 75 -0.54 -17.28 -0.46
N ALA A 76 -1.41 -17.58 -1.44
CA ALA A 76 -1.26 -17.08 -2.80
C ALA A 76 -1.93 -15.71 -2.91
N HIS A 77 -1.17 -14.72 -3.42
CA HIS A 77 -1.62 -13.34 -3.65
C HIS A 77 -0.91 -12.73 -4.84
N THR A 78 -1.55 -11.76 -5.48
CA THR A 78 -0.91 -10.81 -6.36
C THR A 78 -0.90 -9.44 -5.70
N VAL A 79 0.26 -8.80 -5.62
CA VAL A 79 0.43 -7.48 -5.02
C VAL A 79 0.91 -6.51 -6.09
N ASP A 80 0.09 -5.50 -6.39
CA ASP A 80 0.45 -4.44 -7.31
C ASP A 80 0.77 -3.16 -6.54
N VAL A 81 1.94 -2.60 -6.79
CA VAL A 81 2.39 -1.32 -6.21
C VAL A 81 2.49 -0.29 -7.32
N LEU A 82 1.64 0.73 -7.23
CA LEU A 82 1.55 1.83 -8.19
C LEU A 82 2.05 3.10 -7.51
N GLN A 83 3.19 3.61 -7.96
CA GLN A 83 3.83 4.77 -7.37
C GLN A 83 3.33 6.09 -7.99
N PRO A 84 3.35 7.20 -7.26
CA PRO A 84 2.90 8.50 -7.77
C PRO A 84 3.74 9.02 -8.94
N ASP A 85 5.01 8.59 -9.03
CA ASP A 85 5.94 8.95 -10.11
C ASP A 85 5.79 8.08 -11.37
N GLY A 86 4.83 7.15 -11.35
CA GLY A 86 4.54 6.25 -12.47
C GLY A 86 5.27 4.91 -12.40
N GLY A 87 6.04 4.64 -11.35
CA GLY A 87 6.65 3.32 -11.12
C GLY A 87 5.58 2.26 -10.82
N GLU A 88 5.70 1.10 -11.46
CA GLU A 88 4.78 -0.03 -11.31
C GLU A 88 5.54 -1.31 -11.03
N ASN A 89 5.09 -2.06 -10.02
CA ASN A 89 5.61 -3.37 -9.69
C ASN A 89 4.46 -4.33 -9.41
N SER A 90 4.49 -5.52 -10.00
CA SER A 90 3.58 -6.63 -9.71
C SER A 90 4.36 -7.78 -9.11
N ILE A 91 3.96 -8.22 -7.93
CA ILE A 91 4.61 -9.25 -7.13
C ILE A 91 3.64 -10.41 -6.97
N VAL A 92 4.08 -11.62 -7.26
CA VAL A 92 3.25 -12.83 -7.12
C VAL A 92 3.76 -13.70 -6.00
N LEU A 93 2.87 -14.00 -5.06
CA LEU A 93 3.03 -15.02 -4.04
C LEU A 93 2.24 -16.25 -4.47
N THR A 94 2.88 -17.41 -4.50
CA THR A 94 2.20 -18.67 -4.88
C THR A 94 1.83 -19.56 -3.69
N GLY A 95 2.19 -19.13 -2.47
CA GLY A 95 2.14 -19.95 -1.27
C GLY A 95 3.36 -20.86 -1.09
N ARG A 96 4.31 -20.86 -2.04
CA ARG A 96 5.57 -21.61 -2.01
C ARG A 96 6.76 -20.81 -2.55
N SER A 97 6.51 -19.74 -3.24
CA SER A 97 7.50 -18.83 -3.81
C SER A 97 6.95 -17.42 -3.89
N VAL A 98 7.86 -16.46 -3.95
CA VAL A 98 7.54 -15.08 -4.31
C VAL A 98 8.48 -14.63 -5.43
N TYR A 99 7.98 -13.84 -6.37
CA TYR A 99 8.77 -13.28 -7.46
C TYR A 99 8.16 -11.96 -7.95
N MET A 100 9.00 -11.16 -8.59
CA MET A 100 8.55 -9.98 -9.34
C MET A 100 8.07 -10.47 -10.71
N ASP A 101 6.76 -10.39 -10.96
CA ASP A 101 6.17 -10.80 -12.23
C ASP A 101 6.36 -9.72 -13.30
N HIS A 102 6.17 -8.46 -12.88
CA HIS A 102 6.29 -7.31 -13.75
C HIS A 102 6.87 -6.10 -13.02
N ALA A 103 7.64 -5.31 -13.72
CA ALA A 103 8.03 -3.96 -13.35
C ALA A 103 8.19 -3.13 -14.60
N ASN A 104 7.83 -1.84 -14.57
CA ASN A 104 8.05 -0.96 -15.70
C ASN A 104 9.40 -0.20 -15.64
N CYS A 105 10.34 -0.68 -14.80
CA CYS A 105 11.71 -0.18 -14.78
C CYS A 105 12.50 -0.65 -16.03
N ASP A 106 13.43 0.17 -16.50
CA ASP A 106 14.16 -0.07 -17.75
C ASP A 106 15.08 -1.30 -17.72
N ASN A 107 15.69 -1.59 -16.56
CA ASN A 107 16.72 -2.64 -16.44
C ASN A 107 16.17 -4.04 -16.17
N GLN A 108 14.93 -4.18 -15.70
CA GLN A 108 14.26 -5.45 -15.41
C GLN A 108 15.00 -6.40 -14.43
N ASP A 109 16.05 -5.92 -13.75
CA ASP A 109 16.87 -6.76 -12.82
C ASP A 109 16.01 -7.42 -11.74
N CYS A 110 15.00 -6.73 -11.23
CA CYS A 110 14.10 -7.27 -10.20
C CYS A 110 13.24 -8.44 -10.70
N VAL A 111 12.87 -8.45 -11.98
CA VAL A 111 12.16 -9.56 -12.62
C VAL A 111 13.13 -10.71 -12.87
N ASP A 112 14.34 -10.40 -13.33
CA ASP A 112 15.38 -11.39 -13.64
C ASP A 112 15.95 -12.08 -12.39
N MET A 113 15.75 -11.52 -11.21
CA MET A 113 16.11 -12.18 -9.93
C MET A 113 15.40 -13.52 -9.72
N GLY A 114 14.26 -13.73 -10.40
CA GLY A 114 13.49 -14.97 -10.36
C GLY A 114 12.84 -15.25 -9.01
N ALA A 115 12.31 -16.45 -8.89
CA ALA A 115 11.53 -16.84 -7.72
C ALA A 115 12.41 -17.10 -6.49
N VAL A 116 11.94 -16.61 -5.35
CA VAL A 116 12.48 -16.90 -4.02
C VAL A 116 11.57 -17.94 -3.37
N THR A 117 12.19 -18.99 -2.83
CA THR A 117 11.52 -20.05 -2.05
C THR A 117 12.29 -20.25 -0.74
N LEU A 118 11.68 -20.86 0.26
CA LEU A 118 12.38 -21.13 1.52
C LEU A 118 13.60 -22.05 1.30
N GLU A 119 13.54 -22.95 0.33
CA GLU A 119 14.63 -23.88 0.05
C GLU A 119 15.83 -23.24 -0.67
N ASN A 120 15.63 -22.06 -1.34
CA ASN A 120 16.72 -21.45 -2.09
C ASN A 120 17.32 -20.20 -1.43
N LEU A 121 16.86 -19.78 -0.25
CA LEU A 121 17.33 -18.59 0.46
C LEU A 121 18.86 -18.55 0.58
N GLU A 122 19.45 -19.62 1.08
CA GLU A 122 20.91 -19.72 1.32
C GLU A 122 21.73 -19.74 0.02
N ALA A 123 21.15 -20.21 -1.08
CA ALA A 123 21.84 -20.31 -2.37
C ALA A 123 21.81 -19.00 -3.17
N ARG A 124 20.96 -18.06 -2.81
CA ARG A 124 20.80 -16.78 -3.50
C ARG A 124 21.79 -15.73 -2.99
N VAL A 125 22.28 -14.88 -3.89
CA VAL A 125 23.20 -13.78 -3.53
C VAL A 125 22.57 -12.79 -2.56
N LEU A 126 21.27 -12.52 -2.75
CA LEU A 126 20.51 -11.60 -1.89
C LEU A 126 19.62 -12.33 -0.87
N GLY A 127 19.78 -13.65 -0.69
CA GLY A 127 18.95 -14.41 0.24
C GLY A 127 17.46 -14.28 -0.08
N GLY A 128 16.66 -13.88 0.91
CA GLY A 128 15.21 -13.70 0.80
C GLY A 128 14.76 -12.42 0.08
N PHE A 129 15.68 -11.64 -0.49
CA PHE A 129 15.36 -10.34 -1.07
C PHE A 129 15.15 -10.39 -2.59
N ILE A 130 14.16 -9.59 -3.05
CA ILE A 130 14.03 -9.09 -4.43
C ILE A 130 14.02 -7.57 -4.35
N VAL A 131 14.90 -6.91 -5.12
CA VAL A 131 15.09 -5.47 -5.02
C VAL A 131 14.90 -4.82 -6.38
N CYS A 132 13.96 -3.90 -6.49
CA CYS A 132 13.81 -3.00 -7.62
C CYS A 132 14.43 -1.66 -7.28
N LEU A 133 15.71 -1.45 -7.62
CA LEU A 133 16.44 -0.23 -7.30
C LEU A 133 15.83 1.03 -7.93
N PRO A 134 15.44 1.02 -9.24
CA PRO A 134 14.83 2.20 -9.84
C PRO A 134 13.55 2.65 -9.13
N HIS A 135 12.75 1.70 -8.65
CA HIS A 135 11.51 1.98 -7.94
C HIS A 135 11.68 2.02 -6.41
N ARG A 136 12.89 1.79 -5.88
CA ARG A 136 13.19 1.77 -4.44
C ARG A 136 12.29 0.82 -3.65
N LEU A 137 11.84 -0.25 -4.32
CA LEU A 137 10.96 -1.26 -3.76
C LEU A 137 11.75 -2.50 -3.40
N THR A 138 11.47 -3.03 -2.21
CA THR A 138 12.07 -4.28 -1.73
C THR A 138 10.98 -5.26 -1.31
N VAL A 139 11.15 -6.50 -1.71
CA VAL A 139 10.38 -7.65 -1.22
C VAL A 139 11.33 -8.51 -0.40
N GLU A 140 10.91 -8.91 0.80
CA GLU A 140 11.70 -9.73 1.73
C GLU A 140 10.87 -10.89 2.24
N ILE A 141 11.49 -12.09 2.31
CA ILE A 141 10.94 -13.24 2.99
C ILE A 141 11.67 -13.43 4.30
N GLU A 142 10.93 -13.46 5.41
CA GLU A 142 11.40 -13.81 6.75
C GLU A 142 10.74 -15.12 7.23
N GLU A 143 11.54 -15.98 7.88
CA GLU A 143 11.10 -17.23 8.53
C GLU A 143 10.73 -17.04 10.01
#